data_e0eb6f02eb57d5f5b78679d99faaa850
#
_entry.id   e0eb6f02eb57d5f5b78679d99faaa850
#
_cell.length_a   1.000
_cell.length_b   1.000
_cell.length_c   1.000
_cell.angle_alpha   90.00
_cell.angle_beta   90.00
_cell.angle_gamma   90.00
#
_symmetry.space_group_name_H-M   'P 1'
#
loop_
_entity.id
_entity.type
_entity.pdbx_description
1 polymer ?
#
loop_
_entity_poly.entity_id
_entity_poly.type
_entity_poly.pdbx_seq_one_letter_code
_entity_poly.pdbx_strand_id
1 'polypeptide(L)'
;MSDLRDNTRPGRDVENMSYFGTVPRAVMPTLSPDVGSHLLKATRSKDLDEAFEKVLSEYLELKIAHLEQTTDALEEKWEMDFSTFKQRIAEDDLPADAYSYEVEQDFWDWEEAETLKTHYQEVQAEWT
;
A
#
# COMPACT_ATOMS: atom_id res chain seq x y z
N MET A 1 33.08 -15.48 -20.61
CA MET A 1 32.61 -15.29 -20.15
C MET A 1 32.04 -15.02 -19.97
N SER A 2 32.07 -15.17 -20.01
CA SER A 2 31.37 -14.94 -19.41
C SER A 2 30.68 -14.59 -19.12
N ASP A 3 30.73 -14.74 -19.16
CA ASP A 3 29.93 -14.50 -18.55
C ASP A 3 29.40 -14.10 -18.25
N LEU A 4 29.62 -14.36 -18.52
CA LEU A 4 28.97 -14.09 -17.88
C LEU A 4 28.30 -13.57 -17.72
N ARG A 5 28.46 -13.69 -18.02
CA ARG A 5 27.62 -13.40 -17.40
C ARG A 5 26.97 -13.01 -16.96
N ASP A 6 27.16 -13.32 -17.22
CA ASP A 6 26.40 -13.12 -16.42
C ASP A 6 25.86 -12.76 -16.02
N ASN A 7 26.10 -13.05 -16.43
CA ASN A 7 25.39 -12.82 -15.56
C ASN A 7 25.00 -12.37 -15.06
N THR A 8 25.26 -12.41 -15.39
CA THR A 8 24.75 -12.07 -14.46
C THR A 8 24.14 -11.49 -14.38
N ARG A 9 24.12 -11.54 -14.68
CA ARG A 9 23.33 -11.15 -14.12
C ARG A 9 22.44 -10.73 -14.00
N PRO A 10 22.65 -10.64 -14.19
CA PRO A 10 21.76 -10.25 -13.73
C PRO A 10 20.76 -10.51 -13.51
N GLY A 11 20.45 -10.57 -13.90
CA GLY A 11 19.37 -10.77 -13.41
C GLY A 11 19.12 -11.15 -12.38
N ARG A 12 19.52 -11.53 -12.15
CA ARG A 12 19.25 -11.85 -11.13
C ARG A 12 18.71 -11.07 -10.37
N ASP A 13 18.69 -10.37 -10.52
CA ASP A 13 18.22 -9.67 -9.66
C ASP A 13 16.81 -9.55 -9.57
N VAL A 14 16.01 -9.86 -10.51
CA VAL A 14 14.65 -9.87 -10.42
C VAL A 14 14.10 -10.87 -9.59
N GLU A 15 14.73 -11.97 -9.40
CA GLU A 15 14.25 -12.95 -8.52
C GLU A 15 14.22 -12.47 -7.15
N ASN A 16 14.84 -11.38 -6.84
CA ASN A 16 14.81 -10.87 -5.51
C ASN A 16 13.49 -10.34 -5.11
N MET A 17 12.57 -10.16 -6.01
CA MET A 17 11.28 -9.65 -5.63
C MET A 17 10.57 -10.52 -4.64
N SER A 18 10.82 -11.80 -4.67
CA SER A 18 10.15 -12.69 -3.74
C SER A 18 10.68 -12.57 -2.34
N TYR A 19 11.76 -11.79 -2.16
CA TYR A 19 12.36 -11.72 -0.83
C TYR A 19 12.01 -10.49 -0.07
N PHE A 20 11.06 -9.70 -0.54
CA PHE A 20 10.77 -8.44 0.13
C PHE A 20 10.45 -8.60 1.59
N GLY A 21 9.84 -9.68 1.99
CA GLY A 21 9.52 -9.88 3.37
C GLY A 21 10.65 -10.41 4.20
N THR A 22 11.76 -10.76 3.57
CA THR A 22 12.84 -11.41 4.29
C THR A 22 14.20 -10.82 3.96
N VAL A 23 14.26 -9.51 3.72
CA VAL A 23 15.52 -8.85 3.41
C VAL A 23 16.47 -9.00 4.58
N PRO A 24 17.67 -9.57 4.36
CA PRO A 24 18.63 -9.71 5.45
C PRO A 24 19.13 -8.36 5.91
N ARG A 25 19.39 -8.26 7.20
CA ARG A 25 19.86 -7.01 7.77
C ARG A 25 21.14 -6.51 7.08
N ALA A 26 21.97 -7.41 6.63
CA ALA A 26 23.26 -7.06 6.04
C ALA A 26 23.13 -6.34 4.70
N VAL A 27 21.98 -6.44 4.03
CA VAL A 27 21.79 -5.77 2.76
C VAL A 27 20.92 -4.54 2.85
N MET A 28 20.66 -4.06 4.06
CA MET A 28 19.88 -2.84 4.21
C MET A 28 20.65 -1.65 3.65
N PRO A 29 19.98 -0.75 2.93
CA PRO A 29 20.67 0.38 2.32
C PRO A 29 21.17 1.36 3.36
N THR A 30 22.21 2.12 2.98
CA THR A 30 22.72 3.18 3.81
C THR A 30 22.15 4.49 3.34
N LEU A 31 21.75 5.34 4.26
CA LEU A 31 21.27 6.67 3.91
C LEU A 31 22.42 7.63 3.72
N SER A 32 22.24 8.60 2.83
CA SER A 32 23.21 9.68 2.74
C SER A 32 23.12 10.51 4.02
N PRO A 33 24.20 11.18 4.41
CA PRO A 33 24.17 12.02 5.62
C PRO A 33 23.10 13.10 5.56
N ASP A 34 22.85 13.66 4.38
CA ASP A 34 21.83 14.69 4.24
C ASP A 34 20.44 14.14 4.54
N VAL A 35 20.10 13.00 3.93
CA VAL A 35 18.79 12.40 4.14
C VAL A 35 18.64 12.00 5.60
N GLY A 36 19.68 11.39 6.17
CA GLY A 36 19.61 10.98 7.57
C GLY A 36 19.42 12.15 8.50
N SER A 37 20.15 13.24 8.25
CA SER A 37 20.05 14.43 9.09
C SER A 37 18.67 15.06 9.02
N HIS A 38 18.10 15.18 7.82
CA HIS A 38 16.78 15.74 7.69
C HIS A 38 15.72 14.86 8.30
N LEU A 39 15.91 13.55 8.18
CA LEU A 39 14.96 12.62 8.77
C LEU A 39 14.92 12.74 10.28
N LEU A 40 16.11 12.83 10.92
CA LEU A 40 16.18 13.01 12.36
C LEU A 40 15.50 14.30 12.79
N LYS A 41 15.77 15.37 12.08
CA LYS A 41 15.20 16.67 12.42
C LYS A 41 13.69 16.68 12.23
N ALA A 42 13.22 16.16 11.10
CA ALA A 42 11.80 16.17 10.80
C ALA A 42 11.01 15.37 11.83
N THR A 43 11.55 14.25 12.27
CA THR A 43 10.85 13.39 13.21
C THR A 43 11.17 13.69 14.65
N ARG A 44 12.14 14.60 14.90
CA ARG A 44 12.60 14.92 16.24
C ARG A 44 13.06 13.65 16.95
N SER A 45 13.85 12.84 16.26
CA SER A 45 14.30 11.56 16.76
C SER A 45 15.76 11.62 17.15
N LYS A 46 16.16 10.73 18.05
CA LYS A 46 17.53 10.69 18.53
C LYS A 46 18.40 9.80 17.66
N ASP A 47 17.80 8.87 16.91
CA ASP A 47 18.55 8.01 16.01
C ASP A 47 17.66 7.61 14.84
N LEU A 48 18.28 6.95 13.85
CA LEU A 48 17.55 6.60 12.63
C LEU A 48 16.50 5.54 12.85
N ASP A 49 16.73 4.60 13.77
CA ASP A 49 15.71 3.59 14.05
C ASP A 49 14.43 4.24 14.54
N GLU A 50 14.55 5.16 15.47
CA GLU A 50 13.38 5.88 15.98
C GLU A 50 12.72 6.69 14.87
N ALA A 51 13.54 7.33 14.04
CA ALA A 51 13.02 8.15 12.95
C ALA A 51 12.22 7.29 11.97
N PHE A 52 12.75 6.14 11.59
CA PHE A 52 12.05 5.25 10.68
C PHE A 52 10.76 4.71 11.29
N GLU A 53 10.79 4.39 12.57
CA GLU A 53 9.57 3.96 13.23
C GLU A 53 8.48 4.98 13.14
N LYS A 54 8.82 6.23 13.42
CA LYS A 54 7.84 7.31 13.38
C LYS A 54 7.30 7.52 11.98
N VAL A 55 8.20 7.54 10.98
CA VAL A 55 7.79 7.77 9.61
C VAL A 55 6.88 6.64 9.12
N LEU A 56 7.27 5.40 9.39
CA LEU A 56 6.48 4.27 8.92
C LEU A 56 5.12 4.23 9.59
N SER A 57 5.08 4.45 10.90
CA SER A 57 3.81 4.45 11.62
C SER A 57 2.88 5.53 11.08
N GLU A 58 3.40 6.73 10.87
CA GLU A 58 2.58 7.81 10.39
C GLU A 58 2.15 7.58 8.95
N TYR A 59 3.06 7.05 8.14
CA TYR A 59 2.72 6.73 6.74
C TYR A 59 1.56 5.76 6.68
N LEU A 60 1.62 4.69 7.49
CA LEU A 60 0.54 3.69 7.50
C LEU A 60 -0.77 4.29 7.96
N GLU A 61 -0.72 5.11 9.02
CA GLU A 61 -1.93 5.75 9.52
C GLU A 61 -2.57 6.67 8.48
N LEU A 62 -1.74 7.47 7.81
CA LEU A 62 -2.24 8.39 6.81
C LEU A 62 -2.81 7.66 5.60
N LYS A 63 -2.15 6.58 5.18
CA LYS A 63 -2.66 5.80 4.07
C LYS A 63 -4.00 5.16 4.40
N ILE A 64 -4.10 4.57 5.58
CA ILE A 64 -5.35 3.93 6.00
C ILE A 64 -6.45 4.97 6.10
N ALA A 65 -6.16 6.12 6.70
CA ALA A 65 -7.17 7.17 6.84
C ALA A 65 -7.66 7.67 5.48
N HIS A 66 -6.74 7.84 4.54
CA HIS A 66 -7.11 8.28 3.20
C HIS A 66 -8.02 7.26 2.51
N LEU A 67 -7.68 5.99 2.63
CA LEU A 67 -8.48 4.94 2.01
C LEU A 67 -9.84 4.81 2.67
N GLU A 68 -9.89 5.02 3.99
CA GLU A 68 -11.19 5.03 4.69
C GLU A 68 -12.08 6.17 4.21
N GLN A 69 -11.49 7.33 3.93
CA GLN A 69 -12.28 8.41 3.38
C GLN A 69 -12.90 8.03 2.05
N THR A 70 -12.15 7.33 1.21
CA THR A 70 -12.66 6.89 -0.08
C THR A 70 -13.79 5.88 0.09
N THR A 71 -13.59 4.88 0.93
CA THR A 71 -14.61 3.85 1.12
C THR A 71 -15.85 4.43 1.82
N ASP A 72 -15.66 5.34 2.76
CA ASP A 72 -16.79 5.96 3.44
C ASP A 72 -17.61 6.81 2.48
N ALA A 73 -16.94 7.54 1.58
CA ALA A 73 -17.64 8.37 0.61
C ALA A 73 -18.48 7.52 -0.35
N LEU A 74 -17.93 6.39 -0.77
CA LEU A 74 -18.67 5.50 -1.66
C LEU A 74 -19.82 4.81 -0.94
N GLU A 75 -19.59 4.45 0.32
CA GLU A 75 -20.64 3.84 1.13
C GLU A 75 -21.79 4.82 1.33
N GLU A 76 -21.48 6.07 1.56
CA GLU A 76 -22.50 7.10 1.70
C GLU A 76 -23.22 7.34 0.37
N LYS A 77 -22.46 7.36 -0.72
CA LYS A 77 -23.05 7.62 -2.04
C LYS A 77 -24.07 6.54 -2.41
N TRP A 78 -23.72 5.28 -2.19
CA TRP A 78 -24.58 4.16 -2.60
C TRP A 78 -25.46 3.65 -1.46
N GLU A 79 -25.24 4.13 -0.23
CA GLU A 79 -26.00 3.74 0.95
C GLU A 79 -25.98 2.24 1.20
N MET A 80 -24.81 1.63 0.99
CA MET A 80 -24.60 0.22 1.25
C MET A 80 -23.10 -0.03 1.36
N ASP A 81 -22.72 -1.18 1.95
CA ASP A 81 -21.31 -1.52 2.00
C ASP A 81 -20.85 -2.14 0.69
N PHE A 82 -19.55 -2.34 0.54
CA PHE A 82 -18.99 -2.82 -0.71
C PHE A 82 -19.47 -4.23 -1.04
N SER A 83 -19.60 -5.08 -0.05
CA SER A 83 -20.07 -6.45 -0.26
C SER A 83 -21.47 -6.45 -0.89
N THR A 84 -22.35 -5.62 -0.35
CA THR A 84 -23.70 -5.48 -0.87
C THR A 84 -23.70 -4.88 -2.28
N PHE A 85 -22.83 -3.88 -2.49
CA PHE A 85 -22.71 -3.24 -3.79
C PHE A 85 -22.31 -4.26 -4.86
N LYS A 86 -21.29 -5.09 -4.56
CA LYS A 86 -20.85 -6.13 -5.47
C LYS A 86 -21.96 -7.13 -5.76
N GLN A 87 -22.67 -7.53 -4.73
CA GLN A 87 -23.74 -8.49 -4.89
C GLN A 87 -24.85 -7.94 -5.77
N ARG A 88 -25.20 -6.68 -5.57
CA ARG A 88 -26.28 -6.06 -6.36
C ARG A 88 -25.88 -5.86 -7.81
N ILE A 89 -24.60 -5.58 -8.07
CA ILE A 89 -24.13 -5.52 -9.44
C ILE A 89 -24.30 -6.88 -10.12
N ALA A 90 -23.90 -7.94 -9.43
CA ALA A 90 -23.98 -9.30 -9.97
C ALA A 90 -25.43 -9.69 -10.24
N GLU A 91 -26.36 -9.20 -9.45
CA GLU A 91 -27.78 -9.53 -9.59
C GLU A 91 -28.54 -8.49 -10.41
N ASP A 92 -27.83 -7.49 -10.95
CA ASP A 92 -28.43 -6.42 -11.72
C ASP A 92 -29.55 -5.75 -10.92
N ASP A 93 -29.29 -5.48 -9.64
CA ASP A 93 -30.30 -4.95 -8.73
C ASP A 93 -29.87 -3.62 -8.12
N LEU A 94 -29.14 -2.82 -8.88
CA LEU A 94 -28.78 -1.49 -8.43
C LEU A 94 -29.82 -0.49 -8.95
N PRO A 95 -29.99 0.63 -8.24
CA PRO A 95 -30.88 1.68 -8.74
C PRO A 95 -30.33 2.36 -9.99
N ALA A 96 -29.11 2.01 -10.41
CA ALA A 96 -28.50 2.57 -11.61
C ALA A 96 -28.10 1.43 -12.54
N ASP A 97 -27.81 1.79 -13.79
CA ASP A 97 -27.38 0.81 -14.79
C ASP A 97 -26.04 0.22 -14.37
N ALA A 98 -26.00 -1.09 -14.14
CA ALA A 98 -24.79 -1.79 -13.70
C ALA A 98 -23.65 -1.67 -14.71
N TYR A 99 -23.96 -1.34 -15.94
CA TYR A 99 -22.95 -1.21 -16.99
C TYR A 99 -22.61 0.24 -17.28
N SER A 100 -23.11 1.17 -16.48
CA SER A 100 -22.79 2.57 -16.70
C SER A 100 -21.33 2.83 -16.29
N TYR A 101 -20.76 3.86 -16.88
CA TYR A 101 -19.40 4.25 -16.56
C TYR A 101 -19.26 4.56 -15.05
N GLU A 102 -20.27 5.24 -14.51
CA GLU A 102 -20.21 5.63 -13.10
C GLU A 102 -20.17 4.42 -12.18
N VAL A 103 -21.00 3.43 -12.42
CA VAL A 103 -21.01 2.23 -11.59
C VAL A 103 -19.69 1.49 -11.72
N GLU A 104 -19.20 1.37 -12.95
CA GLU A 104 -17.95 0.65 -13.18
C GLU A 104 -16.78 1.36 -12.52
N GLN A 105 -16.73 2.69 -12.64
CA GLN A 105 -15.64 3.45 -12.03
C GLN A 105 -15.69 3.36 -10.51
N ASP A 106 -16.88 3.48 -9.91
CA ASP A 106 -17.03 3.38 -8.48
C ASP A 106 -16.68 1.98 -7.98
N PHE A 107 -17.02 0.96 -8.74
CA PHE A 107 -16.67 -0.40 -8.38
C PHE A 107 -15.15 -0.57 -8.30
N TRP A 108 -14.44 -0.11 -9.33
CA TRP A 108 -12.99 -0.26 -9.36
C TRP A 108 -12.32 0.57 -8.25
N ASP A 109 -12.78 1.80 -8.06
CA ASP A 109 -12.23 2.65 -7.01
C ASP A 109 -12.46 2.04 -5.63
N TRP A 110 -13.63 1.49 -5.41
CA TRP A 110 -14.00 0.91 -4.13
C TRP A 110 -13.22 -0.37 -3.87
N GLU A 111 -13.12 -1.22 -4.89
CA GLU A 111 -12.39 -2.46 -4.76
C GLU A 111 -10.91 -2.20 -4.46
N GLU A 112 -10.32 -1.26 -5.17
CA GLU A 112 -8.93 -0.92 -4.94
C GLU A 112 -8.74 -0.39 -3.53
N ALA A 113 -9.63 0.50 -3.08
CA ALA A 113 -9.50 1.07 -1.75
C ALA A 113 -9.65 0.01 -0.66
N GLU A 114 -10.59 -0.92 -0.81
CA GLU A 114 -10.75 -1.99 0.17
C GLU A 114 -9.52 -2.89 0.20
N THR A 115 -9.01 -3.24 -0.98
CA THR A 115 -7.85 -4.11 -1.06
C THR A 115 -6.62 -3.46 -0.43
N LEU A 116 -6.36 -2.20 -0.77
CA LEU A 116 -5.22 -1.50 -0.23
C LEU A 116 -5.36 -1.23 1.26
N LYS A 117 -6.56 -0.90 1.71
CA LYS A 117 -6.79 -0.67 3.12
C LYS A 117 -6.46 -1.92 3.93
N THR A 118 -6.94 -3.07 3.47
CA THR A 118 -6.64 -4.33 4.14
C THR A 118 -5.13 -4.58 4.16
N HIS A 119 -4.47 -4.33 3.04
CA HIS A 119 -3.03 -4.52 2.94
C HIS A 119 -2.28 -3.66 3.97
N TYR A 120 -2.61 -2.36 4.03
CA TYR A 120 -1.92 -1.48 4.97
C TYR A 120 -2.25 -1.82 6.42
N GLN A 121 -3.47 -2.26 6.69
CA GLN A 121 -3.83 -2.69 8.03
C GLN A 121 -3.06 -3.92 8.46
N GLU A 122 -2.83 -4.84 7.53
CA GLU A 122 -2.04 -6.03 7.83
C GLU A 122 -0.59 -5.67 8.11
N VAL A 123 -0.02 -4.76 7.31
CA VAL A 123 1.34 -4.30 7.56
C VAL A 123 1.43 -3.61 8.92
N GLN A 124 0.42 -2.79 9.24
CA GLN A 124 0.39 -2.09 10.52
C GLN A 124 0.34 -3.08 11.68
N ALA A 125 -0.44 -4.14 11.54
CA ALA A 125 -0.55 -5.14 12.60
C ALA A 125 0.76 -5.89 12.80
N GLU A 126 1.47 -6.18 11.71
CA GLU A 126 2.77 -6.82 11.80
C GLU A 126 3.83 -5.89 12.38
N TRP A 127 3.70 -4.61 12.10
CA TRP A 127 4.67 -3.61 12.53
C TRP A 127 4.58 -3.34 14.03
N THR A 128 3.37 -3.32 14.56
CA THR A 128 3.19 -3.08 15.99
C THR A 128 3.07 -4.38 16.76
#